data_24229d93e6ef2e687eedf3b058240c19
#
_entry.id   24229d93e6ef2e687eedf3b058240c19
#
_cell.length_a   1.000
_cell.length_b   1.000
_cell.length_c   1.000
_cell.angle_alpha   90.00
_cell.angle_beta   90.00
_cell.angle_gamma   90.00
#
_symmetry.space_group_name_H-M   'P 1'
#
loop_
_entity.id
_entity.type
_entity.pdbx_description
1 polymer ?
#
loop_
_entity_poly.entity_id
_entity_poly.type
_entity_poly.pdbx_seq_one_letter_code
_entity_poly.pdbx_strand_id
1 'polypeptide(L)'
;MRNSKGFTLIELLIVVVIIGILAAIAIPKFGKTKERAYIAAMKSDLRNLITAQEGYFADNTTYTGDLGTAYTTSAGVTVVIGTVTGTGFAATGTHTSGKICTILVGLANTGTGAEGEPVCT
;
A
#
# COMPACT_ATOMS: atom_id res chain seq x y z
N MET A 1 4.35 4.95 -61.27
CA MET A 1 3.00 4.76 -60.69
C MET A 1 3.11 4.38 -59.24
N ARG A 2 2.54 5.18 -58.37
CA ARG A 2 2.48 4.90 -56.94
C ARG A 2 1.30 3.97 -56.68
N ASN A 3 1.56 2.74 -56.23
CA ASN A 3 0.54 1.78 -55.83
C ASN A 3 0.15 2.06 -54.40
N SER A 4 -0.85 2.90 -54.15
CA SER A 4 -1.35 3.22 -52.83
C SER A 4 -2.41 2.19 -52.43
N LYS A 5 -1.99 1.17 -51.68
CA LYS A 5 -2.90 0.23 -51.02
C LYS A 5 -3.34 0.87 -49.68
N GLY A 6 -4.59 1.28 -49.61
CA GLY A 6 -5.21 1.81 -48.40
C GLY A 6 -5.93 0.73 -47.60
N PHE A 7 -6.21 1.01 -46.29
CA PHE A 7 -7.04 0.16 -45.45
C PHE A 7 -8.52 0.24 -45.87
N THR A 8 -9.24 -0.86 -45.69
CA THR A 8 -10.70 -0.85 -45.80
C THR A 8 -11.34 -0.31 -44.54
N LEU A 9 -12.54 0.24 -44.66
CA LEU A 9 -13.31 0.77 -43.53
C LEU A 9 -13.63 -0.32 -42.50
N ILE A 10 -13.90 -1.55 -42.97
CA ILE A 10 -14.20 -2.68 -42.07
C ILE A 10 -12.96 -3.16 -41.32
N GLU A 11 -11.78 -3.13 -41.90
CA GLU A 11 -10.51 -3.46 -41.19
C GLU A 11 -10.27 -2.49 -40.04
N LEU A 12 -10.50 -1.21 -40.23
CA LEU A 12 -10.39 -0.22 -39.20
C LEU A 12 -11.47 -0.41 -38.13
N LEU A 13 -12.71 -0.70 -38.55
CA LEU A 13 -13.85 -0.89 -37.65
C LEU A 13 -13.64 -2.06 -36.67
N ILE A 14 -13.21 -3.23 -37.19
CA ILE A 14 -12.99 -4.41 -36.34
C ILE A 14 -11.86 -4.19 -35.33
N VAL A 15 -10.81 -3.45 -35.71
CA VAL A 15 -9.70 -3.13 -34.80
C VAL A 15 -10.15 -2.27 -33.63
N VAL A 16 -10.91 -1.19 -33.86
CA VAL A 16 -11.42 -0.34 -32.78
C VAL A 16 -12.41 -1.06 -31.87
N VAL A 17 -13.23 -1.95 -32.42
CA VAL A 17 -14.16 -2.77 -31.63
C VAL A 17 -13.40 -3.71 -30.70
N ILE A 18 -12.36 -4.40 -31.21
CA ILE A 18 -11.53 -5.30 -30.40
C ILE A 18 -10.79 -4.53 -29.31
N ILE A 19 -10.20 -3.38 -29.62
CA ILE A 19 -9.54 -2.52 -28.65
C ILE A 19 -10.54 -2.06 -27.58
N GLY A 20 -11.75 -1.67 -27.95
CA GLY A 20 -12.81 -1.27 -27.02
C GLY A 20 -13.20 -2.37 -26.05
N ILE A 21 -13.36 -3.60 -26.51
CA ILE A 21 -13.69 -4.76 -25.68
C ILE A 21 -12.53 -5.07 -24.71
N LEU A 22 -11.31 -5.09 -25.18
CA LEU A 22 -10.12 -5.34 -24.35
C LEU A 22 -9.93 -4.24 -23.29
N ALA A 23 -10.14 -2.99 -23.67
CA ALA A 23 -10.06 -1.86 -22.74
C ALA A 23 -11.13 -1.94 -21.64
N ALA A 24 -12.34 -2.33 -21.97
CA ALA A 24 -13.44 -2.47 -21.01
C ALA A 24 -13.12 -3.50 -19.91
N ILE A 25 -12.35 -4.53 -20.21
CA ILE A 25 -11.93 -5.56 -19.24
C ILE A 25 -10.66 -5.13 -18.48
N ALA A 26 -9.72 -4.50 -19.16
CA ALA A 26 -8.40 -4.18 -18.62
C ALA A 26 -8.45 -3.06 -17.59
N ILE A 27 -9.21 -2.00 -17.83
CA ILE A 27 -9.24 -0.80 -16.97
C ILE A 27 -9.66 -1.14 -15.51
N PRO A 28 -10.79 -1.81 -15.24
CA PRO A 28 -11.18 -2.12 -13.87
C PRO A 28 -10.23 -3.10 -13.17
N LYS A 29 -9.61 -4.01 -13.92
CA LYS A 29 -8.65 -4.97 -13.37
C LYS A 29 -7.36 -4.30 -12.90
N PHE A 30 -6.86 -3.32 -13.65
CA PHE A 30 -5.67 -2.54 -13.28
C PHE A 30 -5.91 -1.69 -12.04
N GLY A 31 -7.09 -1.10 -11.85
CA GLY A 31 -7.44 -0.34 -10.66
C GLY A 31 -7.31 -1.17 -9.38
N LYS A 32 -7.89 -2.38 -9.38
CA LYS A 32 -7.81 -3.31 -8.24
C LYS A 32 -6.38 -3.81 -7.97
N THR A 33 -5.59 -3.99 -9.01
CA THR A 33 -4.18 -4.42 -8.86
C THR A 33 -3.34 -3.32 -8.22
N LYS A 34 -3.52 -2.05 -8.61
CA LYS A 34 -2.86 -0.91 -7.97
C LYS A 34 -3.23 -0.79 -6.49
N GLU A 35 -4.51 -0.93 -6.17
CA GLU A 35 -4.98 -0.88 -4.78
C GLU A 35 -4.31 -1.95 -3.90
N ARG A 36 -4.22 -3.19 -4.39
CA ARG A 36 -3.50 -4.28 -3.70
C ARG A 36 -2.02 -3.97 -3.51
N ALA A 37 -1.38 -3.35 -4.49
CA ALA A 37 0.02 -2.94 -4.40
C ALA A 37 0.23 -1.86 -3.31
N TYR A 38 -0.68 -0.89 -3.18
CA TYR A 38 -0.62 0.12 -2.13
C TYR A 38 -0.80 -0.48 -0.74
N ILE A 39 -1.74 -1.40 -0.58
CA ILE A 39 -1.94 -2.13 0.68
C ILE A 39 -0.70 -2.96 1.03
N ALA A 40 -0.10 -3.64 0.06
CA ALA A 40 1.13 -4.41 0.27
C ALA A 40 2.30 -3.51 0.71
N ALA A 41 2.46 -2.34 0.10
CA ALA A 41 3.47 -1.36 0.49
C ALA A 41 3.26 -0.87 1.93
N MET A 42 2.03 -0.50 2.31
CA MET A 42 1.72 -0.08 3.68
C MET A 42 1.97 -1.19 4.71
N LYS A 43 1.58 -2.43 4.39
CA LYS A 43 1.85 -3.59 5.26
C LYS A 43 3.35 -3.83 5.44
N SER A 44 4.13 -3.71 4.38
CA SER A 44 5.58 -3.82 4.44
C SER A 44 6.19 -2.70 5.30
N ASP A 45 5.74 -1.47 5.11
CA ASP A 45 6.21 -0.32 5.89
C ASP A 45 5.89 -0.47 7.38
N LEU A 46 4.69 -0.94 7.73
CA LEU A 46 4.32 -1.18 9.12
C LEU A 46 5.14 -2.32 9.75
N ARG A 47 5.46 -3.37 9.01
CA ARG A 47 6.37 -4.43 9.49
C ARG A 47 7.79 -3.93 9.68
N ASN A 48 8.28 -3.09 8.78
CA ASN A 48 9.57 -2.44 8.93
C ASN A 48 9.59 -1.50 10.15
N LEU A 49 8.47 -0.84 10.45
CA LEU A 49 8.29 -0.05 11.66
C LEU A 49 8.46 -0.91 12.92
N ILE A 50 7.86 -2.09 12.95
CA ILE A 50 8.04 -3.02 14.09
C ILE A 50 9.52 -3.35 14.26
N THR A 51 10.22 -3.70 13.19
CA THR A 51 11.65 -4.02 13.25
C THR A 51 12.47 -2.85 13.77
N ALA A 52 12.19 -1.63 13.33
CA ALA A 52 12.87 -0.42 13.81
C ALA A 52 12.55 -0.14 15.29
N GLN A 53 11.31 -0.33 15.71
CA GLN A 53 10.88 -0.17 17.10
C GLN A 53 11.50 -1.23 18.03
N GLU A 54 11.61 -2.47 17.58
CA GLU A 54 12.30 -3.53 18.33
C GLU A 54 13.80 -3.24 18.48
N GLY A 55 14.45 -2.69 17.45
CA GLY A 55 15.81 -2.21 17.52
C GLY A 55 15.97 -1.10 18.57
N TYR A 56 15.09 -0.11 18.55
CA TYR A 56 15.09 0.96 19.55
C TYR A 56 14.84 0.42 20.96
N PHE A 57 13.89 -0.51 21.10
CA PHE A 57 13.56 -1.15 22.39
C PHE A 57 14.76 -1.93 22.95
N ALA A 58 15.54 -2.62 22.11
CA ALA A 58 16.72 -3.35 22.55
C ALA A 58 17.77 -2.44 23.23
N ASP A 59 17.90 -1.20 22.73
CA ASP A 59 18.86 -0.22 23.27
C ASP A 59 18.32 0.59 24.44
N ASN A 60 16.99 0.89 24.46
CA ASN A 60 16.38 1.85 25.38
C ASN A 60 15.36 1.23 26.35
N THR A 61 15.00 -0.05 26.17
CA THR A 61 13.98 -0.78 26.97
C THR A 61 12.61 -0.13 26.97
N THR A 62 12.32 0.69 25.96
CA THR A 62 11.02 1.35 25.73
C THR A 62 10.82 1.57 24.24
N TYR A 63 9.57 1.73 23.80
CA TYR A 63 9.22 2.16 22.46
C TYR A 63 9.26 3.69 22.34
N THR A 64 9.32 4.21 21.13
CA THR A 64 9.39 5.65 20.85
C THR A 64 8.30 6.10 19.88
N GLY A 65 7.84 7.32 20.03
CA GLY A 65 6.95 7.99 19.08
C GLY A 65 7.67 8.58 17.86
N ASP A 66 9.00 8.62 17.91
CA ASP A 66 9.84 9.16 16.84
C ASP A 66 11.09 8.30 16.66
N LEU A 67 11.24 7.72 15.47
CA LEU A 67 12.40 6.93 15.07
C LEU A 67 13.40 7.74 14.22
N GLY A 68 13.08 9.00 13.90
CA GLY A 68 13.95 9.84 13.10
C GLY A 68 14.32 9.19 11.75
N THR A 69 15.61 9.13 11.47
CA THR A 69 16.15 8.53 10.23
C THR A 69 16.26 7.01 10.25
N ALA A 70 15.99 6.36 11.38
CA ALA A 70 16.03 4.89 11.50
C ALA A 70 14.88 4.19 10.79
N TYR A 71 13.86 4.94 10.37
CA TYR A 71 12.70 4.43 9.67
C TYR A 71 12.30 5.34 8.50
N THR A 72 12.02 4.73 7.36
CA THR A 72 11.55 5.42 6.15
C THR A 72 10.37 4.67 5.56
N THR A 73 9.45 5.41 4.94
CA THR A 73 8.25 4.86 4.30
C THR A 73 8.39 4.80 2.79
N SER A 74 7.58 3.95 2.16
CA SER A 74 7.45 3.89 0.71
C SER A 74 6.82 5.16 0.13
N ALA A 75 7.02 5.41 -1.16
CA ALA A 75 6.42 6.57 -1.84
C ALA A 75 4.89 6.56 -1.70
N GLY A 76 4.32 7.69 -1.33
CA GLY A 76 2.89 7.87 -1.14
C GLY A 76 2.32 7.30 0.16
N VAL A 77 3.15 6.68 1.02
CA VAL A 77 2.77 6.17 2.33
C VAL A 77 3.24 7.11 3.42
N THR A 78 2.34 7.46 4.32
CA THR A 78 2.63 8.20 5.56
C THR A 78 2.31 7.31 6.74
N VAL A 79 3.25 7.13 7.67
CA VAL A 79 3.04 6.38 8.90
C VAL A 79 3.13 7.32 10.09
N VAL A 80 2.12 7.26 10.93
CA VAL A 80 2.04 8.01 12.19
C VAL A 80 2.05 7.02 13.35
N ILE A 81 3.02 7.16 14.25
CA ILE A 81 3.05 6.44 15.52
C ILE A 81 2.14 7.21 16.49
N GLY A 82 1.07 6.55 16.90
CA GLY A 82 0.07 7.16 17.77
C GLY A 82 0.38 6.91 19.24
N THR A 83 -0.31 5.94 19.86
CA THR A 83 -0.09 5.60 21.26
C THR A 83 1.23 4.87 21.44
N VAL A 84 2.06 5.34 22.38
CA VAL A 84 3.32 4.68 22.77
C VAL A 84 3.32 4.49 24.27
N THR A 85 3.65 3.30 24.71
CA THR A 85 3.85 2.93 26.12
C THR A 85 5.21 2.27 26.29
N GLY A 86 5.64 2.03 27.51
CA GLY A 86 6.89 1.30 27.79
C GLY A 86 6.87 -0.16 27.27
N THR A 87 5.70 -0.71 27.03
CA THR A 87 5.53 -2.12 26.62
C THR A 87 4.88 -2.30 25.27
N GLY A 88 4.44 -1.22 24.60
CA GLY A 88 3.75 -1.34 23.32
C GLY A 88 3.56 -0.03 22.59
N PHE A 89 3.11 -0.12 21.35
CA PHE A 89 2.79 1.02 20.51
C PHE A 89 1.68 0.69 19.52
N ALA A 90 1.05 1.75 19.00
CA ALA A 90 0.11 1.69 17.89
C ALA A 90 0.58 2.61 16.77
N ALA A 91 0.42 2.19 15.51
CA ALA A 91 0.74 3.04 14.37
C ALA A 91 -0.30 2.89 13.27
N THR A 92 -0.48 3.96 12.51
CA THR A 92 -1.40 4.04 11.38
C THR A 92 -0.64 4.46 10.14
N GLY A 93 -0.69 3.63 9.10
CA GLY A 93 -0.21 3.96 7.77
C GLY A 93 -1.35 4.43 6.89
N THR A 94 -1.17 5.52 6.18
CA THR A 94 -2.11 6.05 5.19
C THR A 94 -1.42 6.16 3.83
N HIS A 95 -2.15 5.84 2.78
CA HIS A 95 -1.68 6.02 1.40
C HIS A 95 -2.46 7.16 0.73
N THR A 96 -1.84 7.87 -0.19
CA THR A 96 -2.48 8.96 -0.97
C THR A 96 -3.73 8.52 -1.73
N SER A 97 -3.92 7.21 -1.95
CA SER A 97 -5.15 6.63 -2.51
C SER A 97 -6.33 6.56 -1.54
N GLY A 98 -6.16 6.96 -0.29
CA GLY A 98 -7.19 6.90 0.77
C GLY A 98 -7.25 5.57 1.53
N LYS A 99 -6.35 4.63 1.27
CA LYS A 99 -6.25 3.38 2.05
C LYS A 99 -5.54 3.61 3.38
N ILE A 100 -6.00 2.90 4.40
CA ILE A 100 -5.50 3.01 5.78
C ILE A 100 -5.18 1.60 6.30
N CYS A 101 -4.03 1.44 6.92
CA CYS A 101 -3.64 0.23 7.64
C CYS A 101 -3.22 0.61 9.06
N THR A 102 -3.60 -0.20 10.03
CA THR A 102 -3.25 -0.01 11.44
C THR A 102 -2.52 -1.22 11.99
N ILE A 103 -1.66 -0.99 12.97
CA ILE A 103 -0.93 -2.03 13.68
C ILE A 103 -0.90 -1.73 15.18
N LEU A 104 -0.95 -2.79 15.97
CA LEU A 104 -0.89 -2.75 17.44
C LEU A 104 0.15 -3.76 17.92
N VAL A 105 1.02 -3.34 18.80
CA VAL A 105 2.04 -4.18 19.44
C VAL A 105 2.05 -3.90 20.93
N GLY A 106 1.91 -4.94 21.74
CA GLY A 106 1.98 -4.85 23.22
C GLY A 106 0.90 -4.01 23.89
N LEU A 107 -0.13 -3.59 23.15
CA LEU A 107 -1.30 -2.86 23.70
C LEU A 107 -2.50 -3.81 23.76
N ALA A 108 -3.41 -3.54 24.71
CA ALA A 108 -4.66 -4.29 24.78
C ALA A 108 -5.39 -4.22 23.42
N ASN A 109 -5.56 -5.36 22.80
CA ASN A 109 -6.15 -5.45 21.46
C ASN A 109 -7.65 -5.13 21.54
N THR A 110 -8.01 -3.92 21.18
CA THR A 110 -9.42 -3.49 21.03
C THR A 110 -9.91 -3.63 19.58
N GLY A 111 -9.07 -4.16 18.70
CA GLY A 111 -9.32 -4.26 17.26
C GLY A 111 -9.33 -5.70 16.73
N THR A 112 -9.57 -5.83 15.45
CA THR A 112 -9.82 -7.06 14.70
C THR A 112 -8.54 -7.64 14.06
N GLY A 113 -7.40 -7.60 14.72
CA GLY A 113 -6.15 -8.16 14.18
C GLY A 113 -5.33 -8.89 15.25
N ALA A 114 -4.49 -9.83 14.82
CA ALA A 114 -3.48 -10.41 15.68
C ALA A 114 -2.42 -9.36 16.04
N GLU A 115 -1.78 -9.54 17.20
CA GLU A 115 -0.71 -8.64 17.64
C GLU A 115 0.42 -8.56 16.60
N GLY A 116 0.81 -7.36 16.21
CA GLY A 116 1.86 -7.14 15.21
C GLY A 116 1.45 -7.40 13.76
N GLU A 117 0.17 -7.66 13.50
CA GLU A 117 -0.33 -7.85 12.14
C GLU A 117 -1.03 -6.59 11.62
N PRO A 118 -0.62 -6.05 10.46
CA PRO A 118 -1.28 -4.90 9.85
C PRO A 118 -2.69 -5.22 9.36
N VAL A 119 -3.68 -4.46 9.83
CA VAL A 119 -5.08 -4.54 9.39
C VAL A 119 -5.40 -3.33 8.53
N CYS A 120 -5.91 -3.55 7.33
CA CYS A 120 -6.17 -2.51 6.32
C CYS A 120 -7.66 -2.41 5.96
N THR A 121 -8.09 -1.18 5.75
CA THR A 121 -9.45 -0.83 5.25
C THR A 121 -9.40 0.01 3.97
#